data_82499c27ac1d923ca39d840ab1f082c6
#
_entry.id   82499c27ac1d923ca39d840ab1f082c6
#
_cell.length_a   1.000
_cell.length_b   1.000
_cell.length_c   1.000
_cell.angle_alpha   90.00
_cell.angle_beta   90.00
_cell.angle_gamma   90.00
#
_symmetry.space_group_name_H-M   'P 1'
#
loop_
_entity.id
_entity.type
_entity.pdbx_description
1 polymer ?
#
loop_
_entity_poly.entity_id
_entity_poly.type
_entity_poly.pdbx_seq_one_letter_code
_entity_poly.pdbx_strand_id
1 'polypeptide(L)'
;MVVWLKQPDGSCVPLVDMWKPRIHVGGALDDLLNLQPFIPTCKFINKFEKAGDRERSKVLEIEVENESEAQTLARQIFRRGGYSKYRLYDVDIPSTQMYLYSNDLFPLAFVQAEPVHGRIEWTVKDSREQIDYQLPPLRTVRLQISTMKSHRIQTFEDELNTITIQIRDENIVLDSGTEPDKLMRLVGAFRKIDPDIILTESGDSFIFPYLTRRAQHHGILHEMMLGREEVPLRIYEVQGHSYFSYGKILFKQTAARLLGRLHVDETNGFISSDCGLEGLFEVARTCIIPLQRASRTTIGTSMTSLQLYHAVKAGILIPWNKNEPEEWKNGNELIVADRGGFIYEPQFGLHESVGELDFSSLYPTIMRDMNLSGETVRCPCCPNSTNRVPELGWNICEKWDGIVSRSLDILLRKRLLYKKYKKEASDPPTRLRYDQRQAALKWILVCS
;
A
#
# COMPACT_ATOMS: atom_id res chain seq x y z
N MET A 1 16.33 9.28 0.24
CA MET A 1 14.96 9.12 -0.32
C MET A 1 14.72 10.18 -1.37
N VAL A 2 14.11 9.87 -2.53
CA VAL A 2 13.70 10.86 -3.53
C VAL A 2 12.19 11.03 -3.45
N VAL A 3 11.73 12.26 -3.30
CA VAL A 3 10.30 12.61 -3.23
C VAL A 3 9.97 13.57 -4.36
N TRP A 4 8.98 13.25 -5.16
CA TRP A 4 8.52 14.09 -6.26
C TRP A 4 7.35 14.95 -5.82
N LEU A 5 7.52 16.27 -5.91
CA LEU A 5 6.47 17.25 -5.60
C LEU A 5 5.84 17.79 -6.87
N LYS A 6 4.50 17.79 -6.89
CA LYS A 6 3.71 18.45 -7.92
C LYS A 6 3.45 19.89 -7.49
N GLN A 7 3.93 20.85 -8.26
CA GLN A 7 3.76 22.28 -8.01
C GLN A 7 2.38 22.77 -8.51
N PRO A 8 1.87 23.90 -8.00
CA PRO A 8 0.61 24.50 -8.46
C PRO A 8 0.61 24.87 -9.95
N ASP A 9 1.76 25.21 -10.52
CA ASP A 9 1.93 25.51 -11.95
C ASP A 9 1.92 24.24 -12.85
N GLY A 10 1.83 23.07 -12.23
CA GLY A 10 1.84 21.78 -12.93
C GLY A 10 3.22 21.22 -13.22
N SER A 11 4.30 21.86 -12.80
CA SER A 11 5.65 21.29 -12.85
C SER A 11 5.86 20.21 -11.78
N CYS A 12 6.88 19.36 -11.95
CA CYS A 12 7.27 18.36 -10.96
C CYS A 12 8.74 18.58 -10.57
N VAL A 13 9.00 18.62 -9.26
CA VAL A 13 10.33 18.85 -8.72
C VAL A 13 10.73 17.67 -7.84
N PRO A 14 11.90 17.03 -8.08
CA PRO A 14 12.45 16.03 -7.18
C PRO A 14 13.12 16.71 -6.00
N LEU A 15 12.86 16.22 -4.80
CA LEU A 15 13.61 16.57 -3.59
C LEU A 15 14.33 15.33 -3.07
N VAL A 16 15.59 15.52 -2.67
CA VAL A 16 16.41 14.46 -2.08
C VAL A 16 16.48 14.64 -0.57
N ASP A 17 16.02 13.66 0.17
CA ASP A 17 16.15 13.58 1.63
C ASP A 17 17.19 12.50 1.98
N MET A 18 18.20 12.86 2.78
CA MET A 18 19.20 11.93 3.29
C MET A 18 18.66 10.97 4.37
N TRP A 19 17.34 10.83 4.45
CA TRP A 19 16.68 9.86 5.32
C TRP A 19 17.11 8.44 4.99
N LYS A 20 17.43 7.67 6.02
CA LYS A 20 17.79 6.25 5.91
C LYS A 20 16.81 5.38 6.69
N PRO A 21 16.49 4.18 6.19
CA PRO A 21 15.66 3.24 6.93
C PRO A 21 16.36 2.74 8.19
N ARG A 22 15.57 2.27 9.15
CA ARG A 22 16.04 1.77 10.43
C ARG A 22 15.40 0.43 10.73
N ILE A 23 16.20 -0.50 11.22
CA ILE A 23 15.74 -1.78 11.78
C ILE A 23 16.01 -1.78 13.27
N HIS A 24 15.29 -2.65 14.00
CA HIS A 24 15.47 -2.74 15.45
C HIS A 24 15.74 -4.17 15.87
N VAL A 25 16.52 -4.31 16.94
CA VAL A 25 16.90 -5.60 17.51
C VAL A 25 16.56 -5.61 19.00
N GLY A 26 15.70 -6.54 19.40
CA GLY A 26 15.38 -6.84 20.79
C GLY A 26 16.08 -8.11 21.26
N GLY A 27 16.20 -8.28 22.58
CA GLY A 27 16.85 -9.43 23.20
C GLY A 27 17.19 -9.15 24.66
N ALA A 28 17.88 -10.08 25.32
CA ALA A 28 18.44 -9.81 26.65
C ALA A 28 19.47 -8.68 26.56
N LEU A 29 19.53 -7.82 27.56
CA LEU A 29 20.41 -6.63 27.53
C LEU A 29 21.88 -7.01 27.32
N ASP A 30 22.35 -8.07 27.99
CA ASP A 30 23.74 -8.55 27.84
C ASP A 30 24.04 -9.03 26.42
N ASP A 31 23.09 -9.71 25.77
CA ASP A 31 23.22 -10.13 24.39
C ASP A 31 23.28 -8.92 23.43
N LEU A 32 22.45 -7.89 23.67
CA LEU A 32 22.46 -6.65 22.90
C LEU A 32 23.76 -5.84 23.09
N LEU A 33 24.30 -5.80 24.31
CA LEU A 33 25.61 -5.19 24.59
C LEU A 33 26.76 -5.92 23.88
N ASN A 34 26.66 -7.25 23.79
CA ASN A 34 27.62 -8.07 23.03
C ASN A 34 27.48 -7.93 21.50
N LEU A 35 26.31 -7.57 21.01
CA LEU A 35 26.05 -7.31 19.59
C LEU A 35 26.54 -5.93 19.14
N GLN A 36 26.39 -4.92 19.99
CA GLN A 36 26.67 -3.50 19.68
C GLN A 36 28.06 -3.26 19.03
N PRO A 37 29.18 -3.84 19.50
CA PRO A 37 30.52 -3.58 18.90
C PRO A 37 30.65 -4.03 17.44
N PHE A 38 29.78 -4.93 16.98
CA PHE A 38 29.78 -5.40 15.59
C PHE A 38 28.95 -4.56 14.63
N ILE A 39 28.24 -3.55 15.15
CA ILE A 39 27.34 -2.68 14.39
C ILE A 39 27.64 -1.22 14.73
N PRO A 40 28.57 -0.58 14.00
CA PRO A 40 29.06 0.77 14.35
C PRO A 40 27.97 1.86 14.37
N THR A 41 26.91 1.69 13.58
CA THR A 41 25.86 2.69 13.40
C THR A 41 24.60 2.42 14.24
N CYS A 42 24.76 1.76 15.40
CA CYS A 42 23.62 1.47 16.26
C CYS A 42 23.59 2.32 17.55
N LYS A 43 22.38 2.49 18.06
CA LYS A 43 22.16 3.15 19.37
C LYS A 43 21.03 2.45 20.15
N PHE A 44 21.09 2.54 21.47
CA PHE A 44 19.99 2.06 22.32
C PHE A 44 18.85 3.07 22.34
N ILE A 45 17.63 2.58 22.16
CA ILE A 45 16.39 3.33 22.33
C ILE A 45 15.36 2.51 23.13
N ASN A 46 14.29 3.16 23.57
CA ASN A 46 13.19 2.50 24.30
C ASN A 46 11.94 2.43 23.44
N LYS A 47 11.45 1.22 23.16
CA LYS A 47 10.27 0.94 22.34
C LYS A 47 9.40 -0.16 22.96
N PHE A 48 8.13 -0.23 22.55
CA PHE A 48 7.29 -1.38 22.84
C PHE A 48 7.61 -2.50 21.85
N GLU A 49 7.94 -3.69 22.32
CA GLU A 49 8.20 -4.83 21.42
C GLU A 49 6.91 -5.48 20.90
N LYS A 50 5.83 -5.39 21.69
CA LYS A 50 4.49 -5.89 21.33
C LYS A 50 3.42 -4.82 21.61
N ALA A 51 2.31 -4.90 20.88
CA ALA A 51 1.17 -3.98 21.05
C ALA A 51 0.55 -4.05 22.47
N GLY A 52 0.63 -5.20 23.14
CA GLY A 52 0.14 -5.41 24.51
C GLY A 52 1.08 -4.97 25.63
N ASP A 53 2.32 -4.60 25.32
CA ASP A 53 3.32 -4.23 26.33
C ASP A 53 2.92 -2.96 27.08
N ARG A 54 3.21 -2.92 28.37
CA ARG A 54 2.96 -1.76 29.24
C ARG A 54 4.21 -0.94 29.51
N GLU A 55 5.36 -1.54 29.35
CA GLU A 55 6.67 -0.93 29.52
C GLU A 55 7.46 -1.02 28.24
N ARG A 56 8.29 -0.03 28.00
CA ARG A 56 9.19 -0.01 26.86
C ARG A 56 10.44 -0.81 27.16
N SER A 57 10.80 -1.69 26.26
CA SER A 57 12.05 -2.44 26.29
C SER A 57 13.19 -1.64 25.67
N LYS A 58 14.39 -1.84 26.17
CA LYS A 58 15.60 -1.29 25.59
C LYS A 58 16.00 -2.13 24.39
N VAL A 59 16.07 -1.53 23.20
CA VAL A 59 16.37 -2.19 21.93
C VAL A 59 17.49 -1.46 21.19
N LEU A 60 18.18 -2.14 20.29
CA LEU A 60 19.13 -1.50 19.39
C LEU A 60 18.40 -0.99 18.15
N GLU A 61 18.50 0.30 17.86
CA GLU A 61 18.14 0.91 16.57
C GLU A 61 19.38 0.92 15.68
N ILE A 62 19.26 0.42 14.45
CA ILE A 62 20.35 0.32 13.48
C ILE A 62 19.90 1.03 12.21
N GLU A 63 20.68 2.03 11.79
CA GLU A 63 20.47 2.71 10.53
C GLU A 63 21.11 1.91 9.39
N VAL A 64 20.41 1.76 8.27
CA VAL A 64 20.85 1.01 7.08
C VAL A 64 20.68 1.86 5.82
N GLU A 65 21.45 1.56 4.77
CA GLU A 65 21.42 2.36 3.54
C GLU A 65 20.15 2.10 2.70
N ASN A 66 19.66 0.86 2.70
CA ASN A 66 18.51 0.46 1.88
C ASN A 66 17.87 -0.85 2.38
N GLU A 67 16.76 -1.24 1.73
CA GLU A 67 16.00 -2.45 2.05
C GLU A 67 16.81 -3.75 1.90
N SER A 68 17.71 -3.83 0.91
CA SER A 68 18.53 -5.02 0.68
C SER A 68 19.55 -5.21 1.81
N GLU A 69 20.17 -4.12 2.26
CA GLU A 69 21.06 -4.15 3.41
C GLU A 69 20.32 -4.53 4.69
N ALA A 70 19.12 -3.94 4.92
CA ALA A 70 18.26 -4.29 6.05
C ALA A 70 18.01 -5.80 6.14
N GLN A 71 17.60 -6.41 5.02
CA GLN A 71 17.36 -7.86 4.94
C GLN A 71 18.63 -8.70 5.16
N THR A 72 19.75 -8.25 4.62
CA THR A 72 21.03 -8.96 4.75
C THR A 72 21.54 -8.92 6.17
N LEU A 73 21.55 -7.73 6.78
CA LEU A 73 21.97 -7.51 8.15
C LEU A 73 21.07 -8.26 9.15
N ALA A 74 19.76 -8.22 8.93
CA ALA A 74 18.81 -8.96 9.75
C ALA A 74 19.10 -10.47 9.75
N ARG A 75 19.35 -11.06 8.59
CA ARG A 75 19.71 -12.49 8.49
C ARG A 75 21.05 -12.80 9.20
N GLN A 76 22.03 -11.91 9.09
CA GLN A 76 23.33 -12.09 9.77
C GLN A 76 23.17 -12.04 11.29
N ILE A 77 22.43 -11.06 11.82
CA ILE A 77 22.16 -10.94 13.26
C ILE A 77 21.39 -12.17 13.77
N PHE A 78 20.36 -12.60 13.03
CA PHE A 78 19.54 -13.75 13.41
C PHE A 78 20.36 -15.05 13.49
N ARG A 79 21.24 -15.29 12.50
CA ARG A 79 22.17 -16.42 12.49
C ARG A 79 23.18 -16.35 13.64
N ARG A 80 23.76 -15.17 13.88
CA ARG A 80 24.71 -14.94 14.98
C ARG A 80 24.09 -15.25 16.35
N GLY A 81 22.79 -14.96 16.53
CA GLY A 81 22.04 -15.28 17.74
C GLY A 81 21.54 -16.72 17.81
N GLY A 82 22.00 -17.64 16.94
CA GLY A 82 21.52 -19.03 16.91
C GLY A 82 20.02 -19.14 16.65
N TYR A 83 19.45 -18.18 15.88
CA TYR A 83 18.05 -18.11 15.48
C TYR A 83 17.03 -17.88 16.63
N SER A 84 17.49 -17.59 17.85
CA SER A 84 16.61 -17.44 19.02
C SER A 84 16.91 -16.26 19.94
N LYS A 85 18.19 -15.82 20.03
CA LYS A 85 18.61 -14.79 20.97
C LYS A 85 18.09 -13.41 20.63
N TYR A 86 18.01 -13.09 19.34
CA TYR A 86 17.64 -11.77 18.85
C TYR A 86 16.27 -11.78 18.18
N ARG A 87 15.44 -10.85 18.52
CA ARG A 87 14.17 -10.54 17.85
C ARG A 87 14.42 -9.35 16.92
N LEU A 88 13.97 -9.46 15.69
CA LEU A 88 14.19 -8.45 14.66
C LEU A 88 12.88 -7.77 14.30
N TYR A 89 12.94 -6.45 14.10
CA TYR A 89 11.77 -5.63 13.85
C TYR A 89 12.01 -4.63 12.73
N ASP A 90 10.92 -4.20 12.07
CA ASP A 90 10.84 -3.18 11.03
C ASP A 90 11.68 -3.48 9.77
N VAL A 91 12.07 -4.73 9.56
CA VAL A 91 12.96 -5.17 8.47
C VAL A 91 12.25 -5.26 7.12
N ASP A 92 10.99 -5.71 7.12
CA ASP A 92 10.20 -6.04 5.92
C ASP A 92 9.18 -4.95 5.53
N ILE A 93 9.28 -3.77 6.14
CA ILE A 93 8.48 -2.61 5.75
C ILE A 93 9.20 -1.85 4.64
N PRO A 94 8.56 -1.61 3.49
CA PRO A 94 9.18 -0.85 2.42
C PRO A 94 9.63 0.53 2.89
N SER A 95 10.86 0.92 2.51
CA SER A 95 11.47 2.18 2.93
C SER A 95 10.61 3.40 2.56
N THR A 96 9.96 3.38 1.39
CA THR A 96 9.04 4.45 0.96
C THR A 96 7.84 4.57 1.89
N GLN A 97 7.33 3.46 2.39
CA GLN A 97 6.20 3.44 3.31
C GLN A 97 6.61 3.87 4.73
N MET A 98 7.76 3.36 5.22
CA MET A 98 8.31 3.78 6.50
C MET A 98 8.67 5.27 6.50
N TYR A 99 9.13 5.82 5.37
CA TYR A 99 9.37 7.25 5.21
C TYR A 99 8.11 8.08 5.44
N LEU A 100 6.98 7.65 4.83
CA LEU A 100 5.69 8.31 5.03
C LEU A 100 5.26 8.26 6.52
N TYR A 101 5.38 7.11 7.16
CA TYR A 101 5.03 6.95 8.58
C TYR A 101 5.88 7.81 9.51
N SER A 102 7.20 7.83 9.25
CA SER A 102 8.16 8.55 10.11
C SER A 102 7.98 10.07 10.04
N ASN A 103 7.53 10.59 8.91
CA ASN A 103 7.37 12.03 8.67
C ASN A 103 5.89 12.50 8.71
N ASP A 104 4.96 11.66 9.14
CA ASP A 104 3.51 11.96 9.13
C ASP A 104 2.96 12.37 7.75
N LEU A 105 3.57 11.85 6.69
CA LEU A 105 3.17 12.11 5.33
C LEU A 105 2.18 11.07 4.81
N PHE A 106 1.42 11.46 3.83
CA PHE A 106 0.58 10.55 3.05
C PHE A 106 0.62 10.96 1.56
N PRO A 107 0.39 10.03 0.63
CA PRO A 107 0.42 10.33 -0.80
C PRO A 107 -0.55 11.43 -1.18
N LEU A 108 -0.15 12.29 -2.11
CA LEU A 108 -0.95 13.43 -2.59
C LEU A 108 -1.35 14.43 -1.48
N ALA A 109 -0.61 14.47 -0.38
CA ALA A 109 -0.77 15.50 0.65
C ALA A 109 -0.39 16.88 0.10
N PHE A 110 -1.12 17.91 0.54
CA PHE A 110 -0.69 19.29 0.34
C PHE A 110 0.33 19.64 1.42
N VAL A 111 1.58 19.90 0.99
CA VAL A 111 2.72 20.06 1.89
C VAL A 111 3.54 21.29 1.56
N GLN A 112 4.22 21.80 2.57
CA GLN A 112 5.37 22.68 2.45
C GLN A 112 6.62 21.88 2.82
N ALA A 113 7.66 21.96 2.00
CA ALA A 113 8.91 21.22 2.18
C ALA A 113 10.08 22.22 2.28
N GLU A 114 10.86 22.12 3.34
CA GLU A 114 12.02 22.96 3.59
C GLU A 114 13.27 22.09 3.74
N PRO A 115 14.25 22.20 2.82
CA PRO A 115 15.52 21.48 2.96
C PRO A 115 16.35 22.05 4.11
N VAL A 116 16.68 21.20 5.10
CA VAL A 116 17.47 21.58 6.28
C VAL A 116 18.55 20.52 6.50
N HIS A 117 19.82 20.88 6.38
CA HIS A 117 20.99 20.02 6.61
C HIS A 117 20.92 18.64 5.90
N GLY A 118 20.47 18.62 4.64
CA GLY A 118 20.34 17.40 3.84
C GLY A 118 19.10 16.55 4.16
N ARG A 119 18.28 16.97 5.13
CA ARG A 119 16.96 16.40 5.43
C ARG A 119 15.89 17.35 4.93
N ILE A 120 14.67 16.88 4.87
CA ILE A 120 13.51 17.70 4.52
C ILE A 120 12.61 17.82 5.75
N GLU A 121 12.32 19.06 6.14
CA GLU A 121 11.28 19.35 7.12
C GLU A 121 9.95 19.52 6.41
N TRP A 122 8.96 18.74 6.83
CA TRP A 122 7.65 18.70 6.21
C TRP A 122 6.60 19.39 7.06
N THR A 123 5.84 20.28 6.46
CA THR A 123 4.62 20.82 7.06
C THR A 123 3.43 20.39 6.21
N VAL A 124 2.60 19.52 6.74
CA VAL A 124 1.37 19.07 6.08
C VAL A 124 0.28 20.12 6.28
N LYS A 125 -0.34 20.57 5.20
CA LYS A 125 -1.35 21.64 5.17
C LYS A 125 -2.78 21.14 5.01
N ASP A 126 -2.96 19.85 4.75
CA ASP A 126 -4.26 19.18 4.69
C ASP A 126 -4.30 17.97 5.62
N SER A 127 -5.40 17.22 5.61
CA SER A 127 -5.57 16.04 6.45
C SER A 127 -5.99 14.84 5.62
N ARG A 128 -5.49 13.66 5.96
CA ARG A 128 -5.95 12.40 5.38
C ARG A 128 -7.43 12.09 5.71
N GLU A 129 -7.97 12.72 6.75
CA GLU A 129 -9.38 12.61 7.15
C GLU A 129 -10.31 13.51 6.32
N GLN A 130 -9.75 14.46 5.60
CA GLN A 130 -10.53 15.39 4.77
C GLN A 130 -11.27 14.62 3.67
N ILE A 131 -12.54 14.97 3.47
CA ILE A 131 -13.41 14.34 2.46
C ILE A 131 -13.22 15.00 1.11
N ASP A 132 -13.32 16.34 1.06
CA ASP A 132 -13.17 17.15 -0.15
C ASP A 132 -11.78 17.75 -0.23
N TYR A 133 -10.79 16.89 -0.41
CA TYR A 133 -9.42 17.33 -0.70
C TYR A 133 -9.26 17.62 -2.19
N GLN A 134 -8.47 18.64 -2.47
CA GLN A 134 -8.09 18.97 -3.84
C GLN A 134 -6.86 18.17 -4.26
N LEU A 135 -6.95 17.53 -5.42
CA LEU A 135 -5.81 16.90 -6.05
C LEU A 135 -4.97 17.95 -6.79
N PRO A 136 -3.65 17.79 -6.86
CA PRO A 136 -2.82 18.62 -7.73
C PRO A 136 -3.23 18.41 -9.21
N PRO A 137 -2.83 19.32 -10.13
CA PRO A 137 -3.16 19.19 -11.55
C PRO A 137 -2.40 18.03 -12.21
N LEU A 138 -2.84 16.81 -11.99
CA LEU A 138 -2.23 15.59 -12.54
C LEU A 138 -2.54 15.42 -14.02
N ARG A 139 -1.50 15.24 -14.83
CA ARG A 139 -1.60 14.88 -16.25
C ARG A 139 -1.65 13.37 -16.38
N THR A 140 -2.79 12.83 -16.80
CA THR A 140 -2.99 11.39 -17.01
C THR A 140 -3.00 11.09 -18.49
N VAL A 141 -2.27 10.05 -18.89
CA VAL A 141 -2.29 9.51 -20.25
C VAL A 141 -2.60 8.02 -20.21
N ARG A 142 -3.26 7.51 -21.23
CA ARG A 142 -3.42 6.07 -21.48
C ARG A 142 -2.46 5.66 -22.61
N LEU A 143 -1.62 4.68 -22.34
CA LEU A 143 -0.67 4.13 -23.32
C LEU A 143 -1.16 2.78 -23.81
N GLN A 144 -1.27 2.64 -25.11
CA GLN A 144 -1.63 1.40 -25.79
C GLN A 144 -0.64 1.13 -26.94
N ILE A 145 -0.41 -0.13 -27.23
CA ILE A 145 0.40 -0.55 -28.38
C ILE A 145 -0.35 -1.59 -29.19
N SER A 146 -0.06 -1.64 -30.48
CA SER A 146 -0.43 -2.76 -31.36
C SER A 146 0.80 -3.30 -32.07
N THR A 147 0.81 -4.59 -32.40
CA THR A 147 1.90 -5.27 -33.10
C THR A 147 1.42 -5.82 -34.41
N MET A 148 2.34 -5.98 -35.37
CA MET A 148 2.09 -6.72 -36.58
C MET A 148 2.08 -8.21 -36.26
N LYS A 149 0.90 -8.80 -36.14
CA LYS A 149 0.76 -10.20 -35.75
C LYS A 149 1.27 -11.10 -36.87
N SER A 150 2.37 -11.78 -36.62
CA SER A 150 2.86 -12.86 -37.49
C SER A 150 2.20 -14.21 -37.19
N HIS A 151 1.66 -14.37 -35.95
CA HIS A 151 1.05 -15.59 -35.44
C HIS A 151 -0.29 -15.33 -34.78
N ARG A 152 -1.04 -16.42 -34.46
CA ARG A 152 -2.33 -16.32 -33.75
C ARG A 152 -2.20 -15.70 -32.36
N ILE A 153 -1.06 -15.91 -31.68
CA ILE A 153 -0.75 -15.40 -30.35
C ILE A 153 0.32 -14.31 -30.51
N GLN A 154 0.09 -13.16 -29.91
CA GLN A 154 1.04 -12.04 -29.90
C GLN A 154 2.30 -12.40 -29.09
N THR A 155 3.47 -12.08 -29.62
CA THR A 155 4.77 -12.37 -29.03
C THR A 155 5.61 -11.11 -28.87
N PHE A 156 6.70 -11.18 -28.12
CA PHE A 156 7.67 -10.08 -27.99
C PHE A 156 8.55 -9.87 -29.23
N GLU A 157 8.52 -10.81 -30.17
CA GLU A 157 9.28 -10.73 -31.40
C GLU A 157 8.47 -10.11 -32.58
N ASP A 158 7.15 -9.97 -32.41
CA ASP A 158 6.31 -9.31 -33.40
C ASP A 158 6.70 -7.82 -33.54
N GLU A 159 6.75 -7.29 -34.75
CA GLU A 159 7.13 -5.91 -35.02
C GLU A 159 6.07 -4.93 -34.46
N LEU A 160 6.51 -3.81 -33.91
CA LEU A 160 5.65 -2.75 -33.41
C LEU A 160 4.90 -2.06 -34.55
N ASN A 161 3.59 -2.20 -34.56
CA ASN A 161 2.74 -1.55 -35.55
C ASN A 161 2.45 -0.09 -35.16
N THR A 162 1.80 0.11 -34.00
CA THR A 162 1.32 1.44 -33.58
C THR A 162 1.51 1.64 -32.08
N ILE A 163 1.84 2.87 -31.70
CA ILE A 163 1.75 3.33 -30.31
C ILE A 163 0.67 4.40 -30.25
N THR A 164 -0.28 4.28 -29.34
CA THR A 164 -1.32 5.28 -29.11
C THR A 164 -1.18 5.85 -27.70
N ILE A 165 -1.11 7.19 -27.61
CA ILE A 165 -1.11 7.94 -26.36
C ILE A 165 -2.40 8.74 -26.34
N GLN A 166 -3.33 8.37 -25.48
CA GLN A 166 -4.58 9.08 -25.26
C GLN A 166 -4.43 10.08 -24.13
N ILE A 167 -4.81 11.33 -24.38
CA ILE A 167 -4.83 12.44 -23.42
C ILE A 167 -6.24 13.01 -23.41
N ARG A 168 -7.01 12.74 -22.37
CA ARG A 168 -8.46 13.06 -22.35
C ARG A 168 -9.16 12.48 -23.58
N ASP A 169 -9.66 13.35 -24.48
CA ASP A 169 -10.37 12.96 -25.72
C ASP A 169 -9.48 12.98 -26.97
N GLU A 170 -8.20 13.32 -26.82
CA GLU A 170 -7.25 13.41 -27.93
C GLU A 170 -6.34 12.18 -27.98
N ASN A 171 -6.04 11.69 -29.19
CA ASN A 171 -5.14 10.59 -29.42
C ASN A 171 -3.92 11.04 -30.24
N ILE A 172 -2.74 10.77 -29.73
CA ILE A 172 -1.49 10.85 -30.47
C ILE A 172 -1.16 9.45 -30.97
N VAL A 173 -1.17 9.26 -32.30
CA VAL A 173 -0.89 7.96 -32.94
C VAL A 173 0.49 8.00 -33.58
N LEU A 174 1.34 7.06 -33.21
CA LEU A 174 2.69 6.89 -33.71
C LEU A 174 2.72 5.61 -34.56
N ASP A 175 2.37 5.74 -35.86
CA ASP A 175 2.20 4.64 -36.83
C ASP A 175 3.17 4.69 -37.99
N SER A 176 3.81 5.84 -38.22
CA SER A 176 4.71 6.07 -39.35
C SER A 176 6.18 5.97 -38.98
N GLY A 177 7.05 5.64 -39.94
CA GLY A 177 8.48 5.45 -39.76
C GLY A 177 8.85 4.01 -39.36
N THR A 178 10.13 3.79 -39.13
CA THR A 178 10.67 2.50 -38.66
C THR A 178 10.30 2.25 -37.20
N GLU A 179 10.47 1.03 -36.72
CA GLU A 179 10.20 0.70 -35.35
C GLU A 179 11.06 1.54 -34.34
N PRO A 180 12.39 1.72 -34.55
CA PRO A 180 13.18 2.66 -33.79
C PRO A 180 12.62 4.08 -33.78
N ASP A 181 12.15 4.59 -34.91
CA ASP A 181 11.56 5.93 -35.00
C ASP A 181 10.31 6.05 -34.11
N LYS A 182 9.44 5.04 -34.14
CA LYS A 182 8.24 5.01 -33.28
C LYS A 182 8.60 5.01 -31.80
N LEU A 183 9.60 4.22 -31.39
CA LEU A 183 10.09 4.14 -30.02
C LEU A 183 10.68 5.48 -29.57
N MET A 184 11.51 6.12 -30.40
CA MET A 184 12.10 7.42 -30.07
C MET A 184 11.06 8.55 -30.03
N ARG A 185 10.05 8.49 -30.90
CA ARG A 185 8.90 9.42 -30.88
C ARG A 185 8.07 9.25 -29.60
N LEU A 186 7.95 8.02 -29.07
CA LEU A 186 7.32 7.78 -27.76
C LEU A 186 8.09 8.52 -26.66
N VAL A 187 9.42 8.40 -26.62
CA VAL A 187 10.27 9.12 -25.65
C VAL A 187 10.08 10.64 -25.79
N GLY A 188 10.10 11.15 -27.02
CA GLY A 188 9.88 12.58 -27.32
C GLY A 188 8.50 13.05 -26.86
N ALA A 189 7.45 12.25 -27.10
CA ALA A 189 6.09 12.55 -26.67
C ALA A 189 5.98 12.58 -25.13
N PHE A 190 6.59 11.64 -24.42
CA PHE A 190 6.62 11.62 -22.96
C PHE A 190 7.38 12.82 -22.36
N ARG A 191 8.45 13.27 -22.99
CA ARG A 191 9.15 14.50 -22.59
C ARG A 191 8.28 15.75 -22.80
N LYS A 192 7.56 15.85 -23.93
CA LYS A 192 6.71 16.99 -24.27
C LYS A 192 5.45 17.07 -23.44
N ILE A 193 4.75 15.94 -23.24
CA ILE A 193 3.50 15.86 -22.49
C ILE A 193 3.78 15.95 -20.99
N ASP A 194 4.89 15.38 -20.55
CA ASP A 194 5.27 15.21 -19.14
C ASP A 194 4.15 14.61 -18.27
N PRO A 195 3.65 13.39 -18.58
CA PRO A 195 2.56 12.81 -17.84
C PRO A 195 2.96 12.47 -16.41
N ASP A 196 2.02 12.65 -15.47
CA ASP A 196 2.19 12.24 -14.07
C ASP A 196 1.76 10.79 -13.86
N ILE A 197 0.66 10.39 -14.52
CA ILE A 197 0.07 9.06 -14.44
C ILE A 197 -0.02 8.45 -15.83
N ILE A 198 0.49 7.24 -15.96
CA ILE A 198 0.38 6.43 -17.17
C ILE A 198 -0.55 5.25 -16.85
N LEU A 199 -1.70 5.20 -17.52
CA LEU A 199 -2.65 4.10 -17.46
C LEU A 199 -2.35 3.11 -18.57
N THR A 200 -2.39 1.82 -18.26
CA THR A 200 -2.21 0.76 -19.24
C THR A 200 -3.15 -0.41 -18.96
N GLU A 201 -3.46 -1.17 -19.99
CA GLU A 201 -3.96 -2.53 -19.86
C GLU A 201 -2.82 -3.49 -20.21
N SER A 202 -2.47 -4.40 -19.28
CA SER A 202 -1.32 -5.31 -19.41
C SER A 202 0.05 -4.61 -19.56
N GLY A 203 0.21 -3.45 -18.93
CA GLY A 203 1.47 -2.68 -18.95
C GLY A 203 2.62 -3.43 -18.32
N ASP A 204 2.37 -4.06 -17.17
CA ASP A 204 3.35 -4.84 -16.43
C ASP A 204 3.69 -6.17 -17.10
N SER A 205 2.69 -6.80 -17.75
CA SER A 205 2.84 -8.12 -18.35
C SER A 205 3.33 -8.09 -19.78
N PHE A 206 2.96 -7.05 -20.52
CA PHE A 206 3.20 -7.00 -21.96
C PHE A 206 3.83 -5.68 -22.41
N ILE A 207 3.18 -4.52 -22.22
CA ILE A 207 3.59 -3.28 -22.89
C ILE A 207 5.04 -2.91 -22.56
N PHE A 208 5.40 -2.74 -21.30
CA PHE A 208 6.76 -2.30 -20.93
C PHE A 208 7.82 -3.39 -21.16
N PRO A 209 7.60 -4.67 -20.86
CA PRO A 209 8.51 -5.74 -21.25
C PRO A 209 8.71 -5.80 -22.77
N TYR A 210 7.64 -5.67 -23.58
CA TYR A 210 7.71 -5.64 -25.03
C TYR A 210 8.54 -4.44 -25.53
N LEU A 211 8.22 -3.22 -25.09
CA LEU A 211 8.97 -2.02 -25.50
C LEU A 211 10.48 -2.14 -25.14
N THR A 212 10.78 -2.68 -23.97
CA THR A 212 12.17 -2.94 -23.52
C THR A 212 12.85 -3.94 -24.44
N ARG A 213 12.19 -5.06 -24.76
CA ARG A 213 12.72 -6.10 -25.65
C ARG A 213 12.97 -5.59 -27.07
N ARG A 214 12.01 -4.82 -27.63
CA ARG A 214 12.15 -4.23 -28.97
C ARG A 214 13.25 -3.18 -29.01
N ALA A 215 13.34 -2.31 -28.01
CA ALA A 215 14.42 -1.34 -27.89
C ALA A 215 15.80 -2.00 -27.79
N GLN A 216 15.90 -3.13 -27.06
CA GLN A 216 17.11 -3.92 -26.97
C GLN A 216 17.48 -4.54 -28.34
N HIS A 217 16.50 -5.08 -29.05
CA HIS A 217 16.70 -5.67 -30.40
C HIS A 217 17.29 -4.64 -31.37
N HIS A 218 16.88 -3.38 -31.27
CA HIS A 218 17.38 -2.29 -32.13
C HIS A 218 18.59 -1.56 -31.54
N GLY A 219 19.14 -1.97 -30.38
CA GLY A 219 20.31 -1.35 -29.75
C GLY A 219 20.06 0.04 -29.14
N ILE A 220 18.81 0.48 -29.01
CA ILE A 220 18.43 1.82 -28.50
C ILE A 220 17.87 1.80 -27.07
N LEU A 221 18.04 0.70 -26.34
CA LEU A 221 17.50 0.59 -24.96
C LEU A 221 18.00 1.71 -24.04
N HIS A 222 19.22 2.16 -24.21
CA HIS A 222 19.83 3.22 -23.42
C HIS A 222 19.17 4.60 -23.63
N GLU A 223 18.42 4.77 -24.72
CA GLU A 223 17.66 5.99 -25.05
C GLU A 223 16.19 5.93 -24.56
N MET A 224 15.72 4.74 -24.17
CA MET A 224 14.32 4.51 -23.74
C MET A 224 14.04 5.05 -22.33
N MET A 225 14.06 6.35 -22.18
CA MET A 225 13.83 7.08 -20.92
C MET A 225 12.38 7.56 -20.84
N LEU A 226 11.50 6.77 -20.26
CA LEU A 226 10.07 7.11 -20.09
C LEU A 226 9.74 7.67 -18.69
N GLY A 227 10.69 7.65 -17.76
CA GLY A 227 10.61 8.33 -16.47
C GLY A 227 10.93 9.83 -16.56
N ARG A 228 10.97 10.50 -15.41
CA ARG A 228 11.52 11.85 -15.26
C ARG A 228 13.00 11.84 -14.93
N GLU A 229 13.50 10.74 -14.40
CA GLU A 229 14.93 10.51 -14.21
C GLU A 229 15.53 9.98 -15.51
N GLU A 230 16.80 10.36 -15.78
CA GLU A 230 17.56 9.89 -16.94
C GLU A 230 18.03 8.44 -16.76
N VAL A 231 17.07 7.55 -16.52
CA VAL A 231 17.30 6.12 -16.35
C VAL A 231 16.50 5.37 -17.42
N PRO A 232 17.18 4.58 -18.27
CA PRO A 232 16.51 3.76 -19.27
C PRO A 232 15.52 2.77 -18.65
N LEU A 233 14.54 2.35 -19.44
CA LEU A 233 13.68 1.23 -19.06
C LEU A 233 14.54 0.02 -18.70
N ARG A 234 14.33 -0.54 -17.52
CA ARG A 234 15.02 -1.75 -17.10
C ARG A 234 14.32 -2.96 -17.69
N ILE A 235 15.12 -3.93 -18.17
CA ILE A 235 14.62 -5.28 -18.40
C ILE A 235 14.31 -5.85 -17.00
N TYR A 236 13.07 -5.81 -16.61
CA TYR A 236 12.64 -6.62 -15.49
C TYR A 236 12.55 -8.04 -16.06
N GLU A 237 13.48 -8.91 -15.67
CA GLU A 237 13.21 -10.33 -15.80
C GLU A 237 11.86 -10.55 -15.16
N VAL A 238 10.90 -11.05 -15.93
CA VAL A 238 9.51 -11.23 -15.50
C VAL A 238 9.48 -12.39 -14.52
N GLN A 239 10.08 -12.19 -13.35
CA GLN A 239 9.92 -13.08 -12.21
C GLN A 239 8.75 -12.58 -11.37
N GLY A 240 7.56 -12.78 -11.92
CA GLY A 240 6.37 -12.78 -11.10
C GLY A 240 6.48 -13.91 -10.07
N HIS A 241 5.77 -13.80 -8.98
CA HIS A 241 5.68 -14.87 -7.99
C HIS A 241 4.25 -15.36 -7.85
N SER A 242 4.13 -16.66 -7.73
CA SER A 242 2.85 -17.28 -7.37
C SER A 242 2.66 -17.23 -5.86
N TYR A 243 1.47 -16.92 -5.43
CA TYR A 243 1.07 -16.99 -4.03
C TYR A 243 -0.29 -17.65 -3.90
N PHE A 244 -0.51 -18.29 -2.76
CA PHE A 244 -1.76 -18.95 -2.46
C PHE A 244 -2.68 -17.99 -1.69
N SER A 245 -3.93 -17.85 -2.14
CA SER A 245 -4.94 -17.03 -1.47
C SER A 245 -6.33 -17.61 -1.70
N TYR A 246 -7.09 -17.80 -0.64
CA TYR A 246 -8.46 -18.33 -0.67
C TYR A 246 -8.63 -19.60 -1.53
N GLY A 247 -7.74 -20.57 -1.36
CA GLY A 247 -7.79 -21.85 -2.11
C GLY A 247 -7.33 -21.76 -3.57
N LYS A 248 -6.82 -20.61 -4.03
CA LYS A 248 -6.36 -20.38 -5.40
C LYS A 248 -4.89 -20.01 -5.44
N ILE A 249 -4.18 -20.51 -6.44
CA ILE A 249 -2.84 -20.03 -6.79
C ILE A 249 -3.01 -18.81 -7.68
N LEU A 250 -2.54 -17.66 -7.21
CA LEU A 250 -2.55 -16.41 -7.95
C LEU A 250 -1.12 -16.07 -8.37
N PHE A 251 -0.95 -15.52 -9.56
CA PHE A 251 0.34 -15.06 -10.06
C PHE A 251 0.38 -13.53 -10.04
N LYS A 252 1.38 -12.97 -9.38
CA LYS A 252 1.62 -11.53 -9.33
C LYS A 252 2.81 -11.18 -10.22
N GLN A 253 2.56 -10.29 -11.15
CA GLN A 253 3.57 -9.81 -12.09
C GLN A 253 4.49 -8.75 -11.45
N THR A 254 5.70 -8.64 -11.99
CA THR A 254 6.63 -7.56 -11.59
C THR A 254 6.14 -6.23 -12.14
N ALA A 255 6.15 -5.21 -11.27
CA ALA A 255 5.69 -3.87 -11.65
C ALA A 255 6.72 -3.15 -12.53
N ALA A 256 6.29 -2.64 -13.66
CA ALA A 256 7.07 -1.67 -14.44
C ALA A 256 7.07 -0.32 -13.71
N ARG A 257 8.25 0.13 -13.29
CA ARG A 257 8.42 1.40 -12.57
C ARG A 257 9.05 2.45 -13.47
N LEU A 258 8.37 3.58 -13.58
CA LEU A 258 8.87 4.76 -14.31
C LEU A 258 9.27 5.81 -13.26
N LEU A 259 10.56 5.99 -13.06
CA LEU A 259 11.07 6.88 -12.00
C LEU A 259 10.56 8.31 -12.22
N GLY A 260 9.96 8.89 -11.18
CA GLY A 260 9.32 10.21 -11.22
C GLY A 260 7.92 10.25 -11.86
N ARG A 261 7.36 9.13 -12.31
CA ARG A 261 5.99 9.00 -12.81
C ARG A 261 5.27 7.83 -12.16
N LEU A 262 3.96 7.86 -12.17
CA LEU A 262 3.12 6.78 -11.67
C LEU A 262 2.61 5.94 -12.85
N HIS A 263 2.93 4.67 -12.83
CA HIS A 263 2.34 3.71 -13.76
C HIS A 263 1.28 2.89 -13.04
N VAL A 264 0.07 2.89 -13.58
CA VAL A 264 -1.08 2.11 -13.09
C VAL A 264 -1.49 1.14 -14.19
N ASP A 265 -1.29 -0.14 -13.94
CA ASP A 265 -1.79 -1.21 -14.81
C ASP A 265 -3.18 -1.64 -14.32
N GLU A 266 -4.21 -1.32 -15.09
CA GLU A 266 -5.60 -1.57 -14.73
C GLU A 266 -5.93 -3.07 -14.68
N THR A 267 -5.12 -3.92 -15.31
CA THR A 267 -5.27 -5.38 -15.26
C THR A 267 -4.50 -6.05 -14.11
N ASN A 268 -3.56 -5.34 -13.48
CA ASN A 268 -2.72 -5.86 -12.39
C ASN A 268 -3.07 -5.28 -11.02
N GLY A 269 -4.25 -4.70 -10.85
CA GLY A 269 -4.65 -4.09 -9.59
C GLY A 269 -6.15 -4.02 -9.38
N PHE A 270 -6.63 -4.64 -8.31
CA PHE A 270 -8.06 -4.70 -8.01
C PHE A 270 -8.67 -3.31 -7.75
N ILE A 271 -8.01 -2.46 -6.96
CA ILE A 271 -8.57 -1.14 -6.58
C ILE A 271 -8.72 -0.24 -7.80
N SER A 272 -7.72 -0.21 -8.69
CA SER A 272 -7.76 0.65 -9.87
C SER A 272 -8.80 0.19 -10.88
N SER A 273 -8.99 -1.14 -11.05
CA SER A 273 -9.97 -1.70 -11.98
C SER A 273 -11.41 -1.54 -11.49
N ASP A 274 -11.67 -1.75 -10.19
CA ASP A 274 -13.02 -1.75 -9.63
C ASP A 274 -13.48 -0.35 -9.16
N CYS A 275 -12.57 0.47 -8.66
CA CYS A 275 -12.88 1.76 -8.03
C CYS A 275 -12.30 2.97 -8.76
N GLY A 276 -11.61 2.77 -9.89
CA GLY A 276 -10.99 3.85 -10.67
C GLY A 276 -9.89 4.60 -9.91
N LEU A 277 -9.40 5.67 -10.52
CA LEU A 277 -8.31 6.49 -9.95
C LEU A 277 -8.71 7.20 -8.65
N GLU A 278 -9.94 7.68 -8.54
CA GLU A 278 -10.40 8.37 -7.32
C GLU A 278 -10.43 7.42 -6.12
N GLY A 279 -10.84 6.17 -6.33
CA GLY A 279 -10.75 5.13 -5.30
C GLY A 279 -9.31 4.80 -4.93
N LEU A 280 -8.41 4.72 -5.92
CA LEU A 280 -6.99 4.50 -5.68
C LEU A 280 -6.34 5.64 -4.89
N PHE A 281 -6.66 6.91 -5.22
CA PHE A 281 -6.17 8.07 -4.47
C PHE A 281 -6.66 8.06 -3.03
N GLU A 282 -7.92 7.72 -2.83
CA GLU A 282 -8.52 7.63 -1.50
C GLU A 282 -7.83 6.57 -0.64
N VAL A 283 -7.59 5.38 -1.18
CA VAL A 283 -6.87 4.31 -0.50
C VAL A 283 -5.44 4.73 -0.16
N ALA A 284 -4.72 5.30 -1.12
CA ALA A 284 -3.34 5.72 -0.91
C ALA A 284 -3.22 6.78 0.19
N ARG A 285 -4.10 7.78 0.19
CA ARG A 285 -4.13 8.84 1.23
C ARG A 285 -4.52 8.30 2.59
N THR A 286 -5.66 7.60 2.67
CA THR A 286 -6.23 7.15 3.94
C THR A 286 -5.38 6.07 4.59
N CYS A 287 -4.88 5.10 3.81
CA CYS A 287 -4.08 3.98 4.31
C CYS A 287 -2.57 4.25 4.33
N ILE A 288 -2.14 5.44 3.93
CA ILE A 288 -0.71 5.86 3.93
C ILE A 288 0.17 4.83 3.20
N ILE A 289 -0.23 4.50 1.98
CA ILE A 289 0.48 3.55 1.14
C ILE A 289 0.90 4.23 -0.17
N PRO A 290 2.18 4.17 -0.58
CA PRO A 290 2.62 4.80 -1.84
C PRO A 290 1.72 4.41 -3.01
N LEU A 291 1.31 5.37 -3.84
CA LEU A 291 0.31 5.20 -4.89
C LEU A 291 0.68 4.08 -5.88
N GLN A 292 1.95 4.03 -6.27
CA GLN A 292 2.50 2.98 -7.15
C GLN A 292 2.32 1.59 -6.53
N ARG A 293 2.41 1.47 -5.20
CA ARG A 293 2.19 0.23 -4.47
C ARG A 293 0.69 -0.06 -4.31
N ALA A 294 -0.09 0.95 -3.95
CA ALA A 294 -1.54 0.83 -3.76
C ALA A 294 -2.24 0.28 -5.01
N SER A 295 -1.77 0.69 -6.20
CA SER A 295 -2.35 0.22 -7.47
C SER A 295 -2.14 -1.28 -7.74
N ARG A 296 -1.26 -1.98 -7.01
CA ARG A 296 -0.89 -3.38 -7.25
C ARG A 296 -1.00 -4.28 -6.03
N THR A 297 -1.40 -3.76 -4.89
CA THR A 297 -1.54 -4.55 -3.67
C THR A 297 -2.93 -5.14 -3.52
N THR A 298 -3.01 -6.16 -2.67
CA THR A 298 -4.30 -6.68 -2.22
C THR A 298 -4.97 -5.68 -1.28
N ILE A 299 -6.27 -5.78 -1.15
CA ILE A 299 -7.08 -4.95 -0.26
C ILE A 299 -6.62 -5.08 1.19
N GLY A 300 -6.31 -6.31 1.64
CA GLY A 300 -5.80 -6.57 2.98
C GLY A 300 -4.47 -5.86 3.27
N THR A 301 -3.60 -5.67 2.26
CA THR A 301 -2.37 -4.88 2.42
C THR A 301 -2.67 -3.42 2.78
N SER A 302 -3.76 -2.84 2.27
CA SER A 302 -4.16 -1.47 2.60
C SER A 302 -4.60 -1.34 4.06
N MET A 303 -5.36 -2.32 4.57
CA MET A 303 -5.71 -2.40 6.00
C MET A 303 -4.45 -2.56 6.86
N THR A 304 -3.58 -3.51 6.51
CA THR A 304 -2.30 -3.73 7.20
C THR A 304 -1.45 -2.47 7.24
N SER A 305 -1.37 -1.71 6.12
CA SER A 305 -0.63 -0.45 6.07
C SER A 305 -1.10 0.54 7.14
N LEU A 306 -2.41 0.66 7.33
CA LEU A 306 -2.98 1.56 8.33
C LEU A 306 -2.70 1.09 9.76
N GLN A 307 -2.78 -0.22 10.00
CA GLN A 307 -2.40 -0.82 11.29
C GLN A 307 -0.92 -0.60 11.62
N LEU A 308 -0.03 -0.80 10.64
CA LEU A 308 1.41 -0.55 10.78
C LEU A 308 1.70 0.93 11.09
N TYR A 309 1.01 1.86 10.42
CA TYR A 309 1.11 3.28 10.73
C TYR A 309 0.77 3.55 12.21
N HIS A 310 -0.35 3.05 12.70
CA HIS A 310 -0.75 3.23 14.09
C HIS A 310 0.24 2.60 15.08
N ALA A 311 0.82 1.45 14.75
CA ALA A 311 1.87 0.82 15.54
C ALA A 311 3.13 1.67 15.62
N VAL A 312 3.64 2.14 14.46
CA VAL A 312 4.83 3.01 14.39
C VAL A 312 4.62 4.31 15.19
N LYS A 313 3.45 4.94 15.06
CA LYS A 313 3.11 6.18 15.79
C LYS A 313 3.00 5.95 17.29
N ALA A 314 2.57 4.78 17.73
CA ALA A 314 2.54 4.40 19.13
C ALA A 314 3.92 3.98 19.67
N GLY A 315 4.94 3.90 18.82
CA GLY A 315 6.27 3.43 19.20
C GLY A 315 6.36 1.92 19.42
N ILE A 316 5.46 1.17 18.80
CA ILE A 316 5.41 -0.28 18.80
C ILE A 316 6.22 -0.80 17.61
N LEU A 317 7.11 -1.75 17.87
CA LEU A 317 7.94 -2.40 16.88
C LEU A 317 7.15 -3.46 16.10
N ILE A 318 7.45 -3.59 14.82
CA ILE A 318 6.76 -4.51 13.92
C ILE A 318 7.65 -5.73 13.69
N PRO A 319 7.24 -6.94 14.13
CA PRO A 319 8.05 -8.15 14.03
C PRO A 319 8.42 -8.47 12.57
N TRP A 320 9.66 -8.87 12.36
CA TRP A 320 10.09 -9.46 11.09
C TRP A 320 9.50 -10.86 10.93
N ASN A 321 9.08 -11.22 9.71
CA ASN A 321 8.46 -12.52 9.43
C ASN A 321 7.27 -12.84 10.37
N LYS A 322 6.25 -11.99 10.37
CA LYS A 322 5.01 -12.05 11.15
C LYS A 322 4.30 -13.42 11.08
N ASN A 323 4.84 -14.42 11.74
CA ASN A 323 4.38 -15.82 11.73
C ASN A 323 4.19 -16.37 13.15
N GLU A 324 3.91 -15.52 14.12
CA GLU A 324 3.52 -15.97 15.46
C GLU A 324 2.20 -16.76 15.34
N PRO A 325 2.12 -17.98 15.89
CA PRO A 325 0.88 -18.76 15.90
C PRO A 325 -0.17 -18.08 16.78
N GLU A 326 -1.43 -18.33 16.49
CA GLU A 326 -2.52 -17.94 17.38
C GLU A 326 -2.41 -18.61 18.75
N GLU A 327 -2.98 -17.98 19.79
CA GLU A 327 -3.11 -18.62 21.08
C GLU A 327 -3.92 -19.92 20.97
N TRP A 328 -3.40 -20.97 21.61
CA TRP A 328 -4.03 -22.28 21.59
C TRP A 328 -5.42 -22.22 22.25
N LYS A 329 -6.43 -22.78 21.58
CA LYS A 329 -7.80 -22.91 22.08
C LYS A 329 -8.18 -24.39 22.13
N ASN A 330 -8.86 -24.80 23.18
CA ASN A 330 -9.43 -26.14 23.22
C ASN A 330 -10.69 -26.22 22.32
N GLY A 331 -11.19 -27.45 22.04
CA GLY A 331 -12.31 -27.65 21.15
C GLY A 331 -13.60 -26.92 21.59
N ASN A 332 -13.87 -26.84 22.89
CA ASN A 332 -15.04 -26.13 23.41
C ASN A 332 -14.90 -24.61 23.23
N GLU A 333 -13.71 -24.07 23.47
CA GLU A 333 -13.44 -22.64 23.26
C GLU A 333 -13.55 -22.28 21.77
N LEU A 334 -13.11 -23.16 20.85
CA LEU A 334 -13.28 -22.96 19.42
C LEU A 334 -14.75 -22.92 19.00
N ILE A 335 -15.56 -23.87 19.46
CA ILE A 335 -17.00 -23.94 19.16
C ILE A 335 -17.73 -22.68 19.66
N VAL A 336 -17.34 -22.15 20.82
CA VAL A 336 -17.95 -20.94 21.38
C VAL A 336 -17.43 -19.69 20.67
N ALA A 337 -16.12 -19.63 20.36
CA ALA A 337 -15.48 -18.46 19.77
C ALA A 337 -15.76 -18.28 18.27
N ASP A 338 -15.96 -19.37 17.54
CA ASP A 338 -16.20 -19.35 16.08
C ASP A 338 -17.54 -19.99 15.74
N ARG A 339 -18.57 -19.15 15.63
CA ARG A 339 -19.92 -19.52 15.18
C ARG A 339 -20.28 -18.88 13.84
N GLY A 340 -19.28 -18.48 13.08
CA GLY A 340 -19.45 -17.87 11.78
C GLY A 340 -20.10 -18.83 10.76
N GLY A 341 -20.75 -18.26 9.75
CA GLY A 341 -21.31 -19.02 8.63
C GLY A 341 -22.61 -19.77 8.92
N PHE A 342 -23.26 -19.51 10.06
CA PHE A 342 -24.59 -20.08 10.32
C PHE A 342 -25.61 -19.48 9.35
N ILE A 343 -26.27 -20.34 8.60
CA ILE A 343 -27.34 -19.98 7.64
C ILE A 343 -28.65 -20.58 8.11
N TYR A 344 -29.66 -19.74 8.32
CA TYR A 344 -31.01 -20.20 8.60
C TYR A 344 -31.63 -20.82 7.35
N GLU A 345 -32.30 -21.92 7.50
CA GLU A 345 -33.09 -22.49 6.42
C GLU A 345 -34.25 -21.54 6.08
N PRO A 346 -34.44 -21.17 4.79
CA PRO A 346 -35.52 -20.30 4.39
C PRO A 346 -36.85 -21.00 4.53
N GLN A 347 -37.86 -20.26 4.97
CA GLN A 347 -39.24 -20.74 4.90
C GLN A 347 -39.72 -20.60 3.46
N PHE A 348 -40.03 -21.74 2.81
CA PHE A 348 -40.52 -21.73 1.44
C PHE A 348 -41.98 -21.24 1.38
N GLY A 349 -42.27 -20.37 0.43
CA GLY A 349 -43.59 -19.84 0.20
C GLY A 349 -43.59 -18.42 -0.36
N LEU A 350 -44.80 -17.88 -0.57
CA LEU A 350 -45.00 -16.47 -0.89
C LEU A 350 -45.17 -15.70 0.41
N HIS A 351 -44.35 -14.71 0.62
CA HIS A 351 -44.39 -13.83 1.80
C HIS A 351 -44.74 -12.42 1.36
N GLU A 352 -45.78 -11.83 1.96
CA GLU A 352 -46.21 -10.47 1.70
C GLU A 352 -45.69 -9.54 2.80
N SER A 353 -45.53 -8.24 2.48
CA SER A 353 -45.11 -7.20 3.41
C SER A 353 -43.75 -7.46 4.10
N VAL A 354 -42.79 -7.98 3.34
CA VAL A 354 -41.44 -8.31 3.81
C VAL A 354 -40.58 -7.05 3.87
N GLY A 355 -39.93 -6.84 5.01
CA GLY A 355 -38.92 -5.76 5.19
C GLY A 355 -37.52 -6.38 5.26
N GLU A 356 -36.57 -5.80 4.54
CA GLU A 356 -35.14 -6.16 4.62
C GLU A 356 -34.39 -5.16 5.50
N LEU A 357 -33.66 -5.65 6.49
CA LEU A 357 -32.79 -4.86 7.37
C LEU A 357 -31.37 -5.41 7.32
N ASP A 358 -30.41 -4.55 7.12
CA ASP A 358 -28.98 -4.89 7.10
C ASP A 358 -28.16 -3.95 7.98
N PHE A 359 -27.18 -4.52 8.69
CA PHE A 359 -26.23 -3.72 9.48
C PHE A 359 -25.14 -3.16 8.59
N SER A 360 -25.00 -1.84 8.59
CA SER A 360 -23.95 -1.21 7.79
C SER A 360 -22.56 -1.56 8.32
N SER A 361 -21.78 -2.34 7.54
CA SER A 361 -20.42 -2.77 7.90
C SER A 361 -20.38 -3.45 9.28
N LEU A 362 -21.19 -4.49 9.49
CA LEU A 362 -21.43 -5.11 10.80
C LEU A 362 -20.15 -5.39 11.60
N TYR A 363 -19.25 -6.25 11.08
CA TYR A 363 -18.03 -6.63 11.79
C TYR A 363 -17.11 -5.43 12.07
N PRO A 364 -16.75 -4.60 11.06
CA PRO A 364 -15.94 -3.41 11.31
C PRO A 364 -16.53 -2.47 12.36
N THR A 365 -17.85 -2.29 12.37
CA THR A 365 -18.53 -1.43 13.34
C THR A 365 -18.43 -2.02 14.75
N ILE A 366 -18.69 -3.30 14.93
CA ILE A 366 -18.54 -3.98 16.22
C ILE A 366 -17.08 -3.92 16.71
N MET A 367 -16.12 -4.20 15.83
CA MET A 367 -14.70 -4.17 16.20
C MET A 367 -14.25 -2.77 16.65
N ARG A 368 -14.73 -1.72 15.99
CA ARG A 368 -14.45 -0.35 16.39
C ARG A 368 -15.15 0.02 17.70
N ASP A 369 -16.47 -0.18 17.78
CA ASP A 369 -17.30 0.33 18.90
C ASP A 369 -17.04 -0.44 20.19
N MET A 370 -16.74 -1.73 20.10
CA MET A 370 -16.39 -2.57 21.23
C MET A 370 -14.88 -2.64 21.51
N ASN A 371 -14.09 -1.85 20.80
CA ASN A 371 -12.62 -1.81 20.94
C ASN A 371 -11.95 -3.18 20.81
N LEU A 372 -12.35 -3.99 19.81
CA LEU A 372 -11.81 -5.33 19.58
C LEU A 372 -10.52 -5.26 18.78
N SER A 373 -9.42 -5.59 19.42
CA SER A 373 -8.08 -5.71 18.83
C SER A 373 -7.29 -6.77 19.60
N GLY A 374 -6.28 -7.37 19.01
CA GLY A 374 -5.51 -8.44 19.64
C GLY A 374 -4.92 -8.05 21.01
N GLU A 375 -4.55 -6.79 21.19
CA GLU A 375 -3.98 -6.25 22.42
C GLU A 375 -5.01 -5.71 23.42
N THR A 376 -6.27 -5.56 23.02
CA THR A 376 -7.33 -5.03 23.89
C THR A 376 -8.20 -6.11 24.52
N VAL A 377 -8.38 -7.23 23.84
CA VAL A 377 -9.08 -8.39 24.38
C VAL A 377 -8.15 -9.14 25.33
N ARG A 378 -8.66 -9.53 26.50
CA ARG A 378 -7.87 -10.16 27.59
C ARG A 378 -6.70 -9.31 28.06
N CYS A 379 -6.82 -7.98 27.99
CA CYS A 379 -5.74 -7.08 28.40
C CYS A 379 -5.45 -7.21 29.91
N PRO A 380 -4.19 -7.19 30.32
CA PRO A 380 -3.82 -7.32 31.74
C PRO A 380 -4.12 -6.06 32.56
N CYS A 381 -4.36 -4.91 31.91
CA CYS A 381 -4.58 -3.64 32.60
C CYS A 381 -6.01 -3.40 33.07
N CYS A 382 -6.99 -4.16 32.59
CA CYS A 382 -8.41 -4.00 32.94
C CYS A 382 -9.07 -5.36 33.30
N PRO A 383 -8.53 -6.16 34.25
CA PRO A 383 -9.06 -7.50 34.55
C PRO A 383 -10.50 -7.46 35.06
N ASN A 384 -10.91 -6.34 35.67
CA ASN A 384 -12.25 -6.12 36.25
C ASN A 384 -13.15 -5.28 35.31
N SER A 385 -12.80 -5.11 34.04
CA SER A 385 -13.66 -4.43 33.09
C SER A 385 -15.06 -5.04 33.01
N THR A 386 -16.06 -4.19 32.95
CA THR A 386 -17.46 -4.60 32.76
C THR A 386 -17.74 -4.90 31.29
N ASN A 387 -16.90 -4.33 30.38
CA ASN A 387 -16.97 -4.61 28.97
C ASN A 387 -16.29 -5.96 28.68
N ARG A 388 -17.08 -6.96 28.29
CA ARG A 388 -16.61 -8.33 28.09
C ARG A 388 -17.16 -8.93 26.79
N VAL A 389 -16.37 -9.82 26.20
CA VAL A 389 -16.81 -10.63 25.07
C VAL A 389 -17.96 -11.54 25.55
N PRO A 390 -19.15 -11.47 24.92
CA PRO A 390 -20.28 -12.31 25.29
C PRO A 390 -19.90 -13.80 25.29
N GLU A 391 -20.48 -14.57 26.22
CA GLU A 391 -20.30 -16.01 26.42
C GLU A 391 -18.88 -16.44 26.83
N LEU A 392 -17.83 -15.83 26.32
CA LEU A 392 -16.44 -16.10 26.67
C LEU A 392 -16.01 -15.36 27.97
N GLY A 393 -16.67 -14.26 28.31
CA GLY A 393 -16.40 -13.49 29.49
C GLY A 393 -15.02 -12.79 29.49
N TRP A 394 -14.31 -12.78 28.38
CA TRP A 394 -13.00 -12.12 28.27
C TRP A 394 -13.15 -10.61 28.37
N ASN A 395 -12.34 -9.99 29.23
CA ASN A 395 -12.35 -8.55 29.41
C ASN A 395 -11.83 -7.82 28.19
N ILE A 396 -12.39 -6.64 27.93
CA ILE A 396 -11.95 -5.72 26.88
C ILE A 396 -11.36 -4.46 27.51
N CYS A 397 -10.30 -3.92 26.92
CA CYS A 397 -9.59 -2.77 27.44
C CYS A 397 -10.45 -1.50 27.42
N GLU A 398 -10.51 -0.78 28.55
CA GLU A 398 -11.19 0.51 28.70
C GLU A 398 -10.21 1.69 28.77
N LYS A 399 -8.90 1.41 28.82
CA LYS A 399 -7.85 2.44 28.99
C LYS A 399 -7.19 2.85 27.67
N TRP A 400 -7.20 1.96 26.69
CA TRP A 400 -6.47 2.15 25.43
C TRP A 400 -7.33 1.73 24.25
N ASP A 401 -7.30 2.53 23.18
CA ASP A 401 -7.90 2.15 21.92
C ASP A 401 -6.97 1.21 21.16
N GLY A 402 -7.51 0.10 20.68
CA GLY A 402 -6.78 -0.89 19.92
C GLY A 402 -6.33 -0.39 18.53
N ILE A 403 -5.26 -0.98 18.01
CA ILE A 403 -4.73 -0.67 16.67
C ILE A 403 -5.79 -0.91 15.60
N VAL A 404 -6.52 -2.04 15.72
CA VAL A 404 -7.59 -2.39 14.77
C VAL A 404 -8.73 -1.36 14.87
N SER A 405 -9.21 -1.07 16.07
CA SER A 405 -10.30 -0.11 16.31
C SER A 405 -9.99 1.27 15.75
N ARG A 406 -8.78 1.79 15.99
CA ARG A 406 -8.29 3.06 15.42
C ARG A 406 -8.20 3.04 13.89
N SER A 407 -7.78 1.90 13.33
CA SER A 407 -7.68 1.74 11.88
C SER A 407 -9.05 1.73 11.21
N LEU A 408 -10.02 1.09 11.84
CA LEU A 408 -11.39 1.00 11.33
C LEU A 408 -12.16 2.32 11.44
N ASP A 409 -11.89 3.13 12.46
CA ASP A 409 -12.62 4.36 12.72
C ASP A 409 -12.57 5.34 11.54
N ILE A 410 -11.39 5.64 11.03
CA ILE A 410 -11.25 6.56 9.87
C ILE A 410 -11.94 6.00 8.62
N LEU A 411 -11.85 4.70 8.37
CA LEU A 411 -12.45 4.06 7.20
C LEU A 411 -13.99 4.11 7.25
N LEU A 412 -14.55 3.79 8.41
CA LEU A 412 -16.00 3.81 8.64
C LEU A 412 -16.56 5.24 8.53
N ARG A 413 -15.94 6.21 9.22
CA ARG A 413 -16.38 7.61 9.18
C ARG A 413 -16.36 8.18 7.75
N LYS A 414 -15.24 8.01 7.05
CA LYS A 414 -15.10 8.51 5.67
C LYS A 414 -16.09 7.83 4.72
N ARG A 415 -16.27 6.51 4.82
CA ARG A 415 -17.24 5.80 3.98
C ARG A 415 -18.67 6.29 4.18
N LEU A 416 -19.10 6.51 5.43
CA LEU A 416 -20.43 7.03 5.73
C LEU A 416 -20.63 8.44 5.14
N LEU A 417 -19.63 9.32 5.27
CA LEU A 417 -19.68 10.66 4.69
C LEU A 417 -19.72 10.63 3.17
N TYR A 418 -18.91 9.81 2.50
CA TYR A 418 -18.97 9.66 1.04
C TYR A 418 -20.32 9.12 0.56
N LYS A 419 -20.92 8.17 1.28
CA LYS A 419 -22.29 7.70 0.97
C LYS A 419 -23.33 8.84 1.06
N LYS A 420 -23.20 9.69 2.07
CA LYS A 420 -24.07 10.86 2.26
C LYS A 420 -23.87 11.84 1.11
N TYR A 421 -22.65 12.29 0.87
CA TYR A 421 -22.33 13.28 -0.16
C TYR A 421 -22.61 12.79 -1.58
N LYS A 422 -22.44 11.48 -1.85
CA LYS A 422 -22.90 10.88 -3.11
C LYS A 422 -24.40 11.09 -3.36
N LYS A 423 -25.23 10.99 -2.32
CA LYS A 423 -26.70 11.20 -2.44
C LYS A 423 -27.04 12.68 -2.63
N GLU A 424 -26.26 13.58 -2.04
CA GLU A 424 -26.47 15.03 -2.07
C GLU A 424 -25.87 15.68 -3.34
N ALA A 425 -24.93 15.03 -4.01
CA ALA A 425 -24.26 15.55 -5.19
C ALA A 425 -25.24 15.68 -6.37
N SER A 426 -25.33 16.89 -6.93
CA SER A 426 -26.18 17.22 -8.07
C SER A 426 -25.54 16.87 -9.41
N ASP A 427 -24.22 17.03 -9.53
CA ASP A 427 -23.49 16.79 -10.77
C ASP A 427 -22.94 15.37 -10.88
N PRO A 428 -22.98 14.74 -12.08
CA PRO A 428 -22.56 13.37 -12.27
C PRO A 428 -21.07 13.11 -11.97
N PRO A 429 -20.10 13.99 -12.31
CA PRO A 429 -18.69 13.80 -12.00
C PRO A 429 -18.42 13.74 -10.49
N THR A 430 -18.99 14.63 -9.71
CA THR A 430 -18.84 14.64 -8.24
C THR A 430 -19.49 13.40 -7.61
N ARG A 431 -20.68 13.01 -8.11
CA ARG A 431 -21.33 11.76 -7.67
C ARG A 431 -20.48 10.54 -7.93
N LEU A 432 -19.87 10.44 -9.12
CA LEU A 432 -18.97 9.35 -9.49
C LEU A 432 -17.72 9.32 -8.59
N ARG A 433 -17.11 10.47 -8.33
CA ARG A 433 -15.96 10.62 -7.43
C ARG A 433 -16.25 10.06 -6.04
N TYR A 434 -17.36 10.48 -5.43
CA TYR A 434 -17.73 9.95 -4.11
C TYR A 434 -18.08 8.47 -4.14
N ASP A 435 -18.65 7.99 -5.24
CA ASP A 435 -18.95 6.57 -5.42
C ASP A 435 -17.67 5.72 -5.48
N GLN A 436 -16.71 6.12 -6.28
CA GLN A 436 -15.42 5.44 -6.37
C GLN A 436 -14.69 5.42 -5.02
N ARG A 437 -14.65 6.54 -4.30
CA ARG A 437 -14.02 6.63 -2.99
C ARG A 437 -14.71 5.75 -1.94
N GLN A 438 -16.05 5.78 -1.84
CA GLN A 438 -16.76 4.93 -0.89
C GLN A 438 -16.66 3.44 -1.23
N ALA A 439 -16.63 3.09 -2.52
CA ALA A 439 -16.46 1.70 -2.97
C ALA A 439 -15.09 1.15 -2.57
N ALA A 440 -14.03 1.92 -2.75
CA ALA A 440 -12.68 1.54 -2.34
C ALA A 440 -12.58 1.30 -0.83
N LEU A 441 -13.17 2.18 -0.01
CA LEU A 441 -13.21 1.99 1.44
C LEU A 441 -14.09 0.79 1.85
N LYS A 442 -15.18 0.50 1.11
CA LYS A 442 -16.00 -0.69 1.34
C LYS A 442 -15.14 -1.96 1.23
N TRP A 443 -14.34 -2.05 0.19
CA TRP A 443 -13.49 -3.22 -0.02
C TRP A 443 -12.46 -3.41 1.10
N ILE A 444 -11.85 -2.32 1.60
CA ILE A 444 -10.90 -2.42 2.72
C ILE A 444 -11.61 -2.94 3.98
N LEU A 445 -12.82 -2.46 4.26
CA LEU A 445 -13.62 -2.91 5.41
C LEU A 445 -14.09 -4.36 5.31
N VAL A 446 -14.19 -4.94 4.11
CA VAL A 446 -14.51 -6.37 3.93
C VAL A 446 -13.34 -7.27 4.34
N CYS A 447 -12.10 -6.75 4.33
CA CYS A 447 -10.89 -7.48 4.70
C CYS A 447 -10.44 -7.24 6.14
N SER A 448 -11.25 -6.59 6.96
CA SER A 448 -10.95 -6.30 8.38
C SER A 448 -11.30 -7.46 9.31
#